data_a556699e453a366b12314129b655f8ce
#
_entry.id   a556699e453a366b12314129b655f8ce
#
_cell.length_a   1.000
_cell.length_b   1.000
_cell.length_c   1.000
_cell.angle_alpha   90.00
_cell.angle_beta   90.00
_cell.angle_gamma   90.00
#
_symmetry.space_group_name_H-M   'P 1'
#
loop_
_entity.id
_entity.type
_entity.pdbx_description
1 polymer ?
#
loop_
_entity_poly.entity_id
_entity_poly.type
_entity_poly.pdbx_seq_one_letter_code
_entity_poly.pdbx_strand_id
1 'polypeptide(L)'
;NGKKGKDLCIVANVQRVSDYKITKGESKGQMMSFLTIEDDSCILDSVIVFPKVREKYKYVLYEGNNLIFCGNVADHDSSFIVNQIHEI
;
A
#
# COMPACT_ATOMS: atom_id res chain seq x y z
N ASN A 1 -16.58 18.63 0.87
CA ASN A 1 -16.59 18.37 0.14
C ASN A 1 -15.69 17.44 -0.18
N GLY A 2 -15.71 16.73 -0.59
CA GLY A 2 -15.00 15.78 -1.15
C GLY A 2 -13.62 15.64 -0.86
N LYS A 3 -13.25 15.89 0.23
CA LYS A 3 -11.88 15.80 0.49
C LYS A 3 -11.42 14.44 0.79
N LYS A 4 -12.30 13.47 0.79
CA LYS A 4 -11.87 12.14 1.06
C LYS A 4 -10.91 11.71 0.00
N GLY A 5 -10.10 10.77 0.27
CA GLY A 5 -9.14 10.28 -0.68
C GLY A 5 -8.05 11.27 -1.01
N LYS A 6 -7.81 12.22 -0.15
CA LYS A 6 -6.77 13.18 -0.40
C LYS A 6 -5.42 12.50 -0.47
N ASP A 7 -4.64 12.84 -1.48
CA ASP A 7 -3.33 12.24 -1.68
C ASP A 7 -2.35 12.67 -0.61
N LEU A 8 -1.56 11.72 -0.18
CA LEU A 8 -0.47 12.03 0.73
C LEU A 8 0.67 11.04 0.53
N CYS A 9 1.85 11.43 0.97
CA CYS A 9 3.03 10.58 0.85
C CYS A 9 3.65 10.40 2.22
N ILE A 10 4.07 9.16 2.50
CA ILE A 10 4.61 8.79 3.80
C ILE A 10 5.94 8.08 3.57
N VAL A 11 6.97 8.47 4.32
CA VAL A 11 8.25 7.77 4.33
C VAL A 11 8.17 6.72 5.44
N ALA A 12 8.33 5.46 5.10
CA ALA A 12 8.13 4.40 6.08
C ALA A 12 8.97 3.18 5.76
N ASN A 13 9.14 2.35 6.79
CA ASN A 13 9.83 1.07 6.68
C ASN A 13 8.80 -0.04 6.52
N VAL A 14 9.06 -0.97 5.61
CA VAL A 14 8.16 -2.09 5.39
C VAL A 14 8.40 -3.11 6.49
N GLN A 15 7.39 -3.34 7.32
CA GLN A 15 7.47 -4.29 8.42
C GLN A 15 7.00 -5.68 8.00
N ARG A 16 5.98 -5.74 7.15
CA ARG A 16 5.40 -7.02 6.74
C ARG A 16 4.77 -6.87 5.36
N VAL A 17 4.90 -7.93 4.56
CA VAL A 17 4.26 -8.01 3.25
C VAL A 17 3.44 -9.28 3.22
N SER A 18 2.14 -9.17 2.98
CA SER A 18 1.25 -10.32 2.85
C SER A 18 0.62 -10.28 1.47
N ASP A 19 0.93 -11.27 0.65
CA ASP A 19 0.36 -11.34 -0.68
C ASP A 19 -0.97 -12.09 -0.64
N TYR A 20 -1.90 -11.65 -1.46
CA TYR A 20 -3.22 -12.23 -1.51
C TYR A 20 -3.66 -12.39 -2.96
N LYS A 21 -4.13 -13.59 -3.32
CA LYS A 21 -4.64 -13.84 -4.66
C LYS A 21 -6.12 -13.52 -4.69
N ILE A 22 -6.51 -12.65 -5.61
CA ILE A 22 -7.90 -12.22 -5.71
C ILE A 22 -8.73 -13.35 -6.30
N THR A 23 -9.83 -13.69 -5.64
CA THR A 23 -10.64 -14.83 -6.03
C THR A 23 -11.96 -14.46 -6.69
N LYS A 24 -12.32 -13.18 -6.71
CA LYS A 24 -13.59 -12.73 -7.27
C LYS A 24 -13.44 -11.46 -8.07
N GLY A 25 -14.36 -11.22 -8.98
CA GLY A 25 -14.41 -9.97 -9.71
C GLY A 25 -13.51 -9.96 -10.92
N GLU A 26 -13.35 -8.78 -11.49
CA GLU A 26 -12.57 -8.62 -12.70
C GLU A 26 -11.09 -8.88 -12.52
N SER A 27 -10.62 -8.75 -11.31
CA SER A 27 -9.20 -8.97 -11.02
C SER A 27 -8.90 -10.39 -10.56
N LYS A 28 -9.85 -11.30 -10.71
CA LYS A 28 -9.66 -12.68 -10.29
C LYS A 28 -8.38 -13.26 -10.86
N GLY A 29 -7.60 -13.89 -10.00
CA GLY A 29 -6.34 -14.50 -10.40
C GLY A 29 -5.13 -13.59 -10.25
N GLN A 30 -5.36 -12.31 -10.04
CA GLN A 30 -4.25 -11.38 -9.86
C GLN A 30 -3.85 -11.31 -8.39
N MET A 31 -2.62 -10.87 -8.16
CA MET A 31 -2.11 -10.77 -6.80
C MET A 31 -2.14 -9.33 -6.33
N MET A 32 -2.51 -9.14 -5.07
CA MET A 32 -2.39 -7.85 -4.41
C MET A 32 -1.62 -8.06 -3.11
N SER A 33 -1.23 -6.99 -2.47
CA SER A 33 -0.46 -7.10 -1.24
C SER A 33 -1.06 -6.22 -0.15
N PHE A 34 -1.00 -6.73 1.07
CA PHE A 34 -1.32 -5.95 2.26
C PHE A 34 -0.01 -5.73 3.00
N LEU A 35 0.25 -4.51 3.37
CA LEU A 35 1.50 -4.16 4.01
C LEU A 35 1.26 -3.63 5.41
N THR A 36 2.26 -3.86 6.26
CA THR A 36 2.39 -3.14 7.52
C THR A 36 3.63 -2.28 7.37
N ILE A 37 3.47 -0.98 7.55
CA ILE A 37 4.59 -0.05 7.43
C ILE A 37 4.69 0.78 8.68
N GLU A 38 5.89 1.25 8.98
CA GLU A 38 6.14 2.03 10.19
C GLU A 38 6.90 3.29 9.83
N ASP A 39 6.37 4.45 10.25
CA ASP A 39 7.12 5.68 10.15
C ASP A 39 7.55 6.08 11.56
N ASP A 40 8.04 7.31 11.71
CA ASP A 40 8.58 7.73 13.01
C ASP A 40 7.56 7.75 14.12
N SER A 41 6.30 7.91 13.81
CA SER A 41 5.30 8.15 14.82
C SER A 41 4.26 7.04 14.96
N CYS A 42 4.11 6.18 13.98
CA CYS A 42 3.08 5.17 14.08
C CYS A 42 3.29 4.01 13.12
N ILE A 43 2.51 2.96 13.34
CA ILE A 43 2.51 1.79 12.50
C ILE A 43 1.18 1.77 11.77
N LEU A 44 1.22 1.58 10.45
CA LEU A 44 0.02 1.45 9.63
C LEU A 44 -0.05 0.02 9.15
N ASP A 45 -1.08 -0.70 9.56
CA ASP A 45 -1.21 -2.11 9.20
C ASP A 45 -2.37 -2.39 8.25
N SER A 46 -2.99 -1.35 7.71
CA SER A 46 -4.04 -1.50 6.70
C SER A 46 -3.61 -0.81 5.42
N VAL A 47 -2.46 -1.19 4.89
CA VAL A 47 -1.91 -0.60 3.67
C VAL A 47 -2.16 -1.56 2.52
N ILE A 48 -2.83 -1.10 1.49
CA ILE A 48 -3.25 -1.94 0.37
C ILE A 48 -2.51 -1.55 -0.90
N VAL A 49 -1.95 -2.56 -1.56
CA VAL A 49 -1.29 -2.38 -2.86
C VAL A 49 -2.04 -3.25 -3.85
N PHE A 50 -2.84 -2.61 -4.72
CA PHE A 50 -3.62 -3.33 -5.71
C PHE A 50 -2.73 -3.89 -6.81
N PRO A 51 -3.24 -4.83 -7.62
CA PRO A 51 -2.38 -5.59 -8.55
C PRO A 51 -1.57 -4.74 -9.51
N LYS A 52 -2.15 -3.68 -10.05
CA LYS A 52 -1.43 -2.85 -11.01
C LYS A 52 -0.21 -2.20 -10.37
N VAL A 53 -0.37 -1.68 -9.18
CA VAL A 53 0.72 -1.02 -8.46
C VAL A 53 1.72 -2.06 -7.96
N ARG A 54 1.21 -3.19 -7.47
CA ARG A 54 2.07 -4.26 -6.99
C ARG A 54 3.00 -4.75 -8.11
N GLU A 55 2.45 -4.94 -9.30
CA GLU A 55 3.23 -5.43 -10.41
C GLU A 55 4.35 -4.46 -10.77
N LYS A 56 4.08 -3.18 -10.66
CA LYS A 56 5.06 -2.17 -10.99
C LYS A 56 6.18 -2.07 -9.96
N TYR A 57 5.87 -2.30 -8.70
CA TYR A 57 6.83 -2.04 -7.62
C TYR A 57 7.23 -3.28 -6.81
N LYS A 58 6.87 -4.46 -7.26
CA LYS A 58 7.10 -5.67 -6.46
C LYS A 58 8.56 -5.91 -6.09
N TYR A 59 9.48 -5.40 -6.87
CA TYR A 59 10.90 -5.62 -6.61
C TYR A 59 11.42 -4.81 -5.43
N VAL A 60 10.70 -3.80 -5.01
CA VAL A 60 11.11 -2.99 -3.86
C VAL A 60 10.26 -3.26 -2.62
N LEU A 61 9.20 -4.06 -2.76
CA LEU A 61 8.29 -4.33 -1.66
C LEU A 61 8.79 -5.55 -0.88
N TYR A 62 9.73 -5.34 0.02
CA TYR A 62 10.22 -6.42 0.88
C TYR A 62 10.46 -5.88 2.28
N GLU A 63 10.38 -6.79 3.25
CA GLU A 63 10.53 -6.42 4.66
C GLU A 63 11.88 -5.78 4.91
N GLY A 64 11.87 -4.72 5.67
CA GLY A 64 13.07 -3.99 6.02
C GLY A 64 13.40 -2.83 5.09
N ASN A 65 12.75 -2.77 3.93
CA ASN A 65 13.06 -1.70 2.98
C ASN A 65 12.40 -0.39 3.41
N ASN A 66 13.08 0.72 3.17
CA ASN A 66 12.53 2.05 3.44
C ASN A 66 12.10 2.67 2.13
N LEU A 67 10.85 3.11 2.08
CA LEU A 67 10.26 3.60 0.85
C LEU A 67 9.37 4.80 1.13
N ILE A 68 9.07 5.54 0.06
CA ILE A 68 8.09 6.60 0.13
C ILE A 68 6.81 6.06 -0.52
N PHE A 69 5.74 6.01 0.26
CA PHE A 69 4.44 5.51 -0.20
C PHE A 69 3.51 6.67 -0.43
N CYS A 70 3.01 6.80 -1.65
CA CYS A 70 2.07 7.86 -1.98
C CYS A 70 0.73 7.24 -2.37
N GLY A 71 -0.34 7.79 -1.82
CA GLY A 71 -1.66 7.27 -2.08
C GLY A 71 -2.71 8.06 -1.32
N ASN A 72 -3.82 7.40 -1.04
CA ASN A 72 -4.90 8.07 -0.32
C ASN A 72 -5.56 7.13 0.66
N VAL A 73 -6.25 7.71 1.63
CA VAL A 73 -6.93 6.97 2.68
C VAL A 73 -8.37 6.76 2.26
N ALA A 74 -8.83 5.51 2.34
CA ALA A 74 -10.22 5.19 2.03
C ALA A 74 -11.12 5.77 3.12
N ASP A 75 -12.32 6.22 2.68
CA ASP A 75 -13.20 6.89 3.61
C ASP A 75 -13.72 6.03 4.70
N HIS A 76 -14.14 4.84 4.38
CA HIS A 76 -14.98 4.11 5.30
C HIS A 76 -14.20 3.19 6.25
N ASP A 77 -12.97 2.85 5.94
CA ASP A 77 -12.25 1.93 6.81
C ASP A 77 -10.83 2.38 7.12
N SER A 78 -10.47 3.58 6.68
CA SER A 78 -9.15 4.16 6.98
C SER A 78 -7.98 3.38 6.41
N SER A 79 -8.21 2.52 5.43
CA SER A 79 -7.12 1.84 4.75
C SER A 79 -6.35 2.83 3.89
N PHE A 80 -5.04 2.65 3.84
CA PHE A 80 -4.20 3.50 2.99
C PHE A 80 -3.97 2.76 1.68
N ILE A 81 -4.47 3.32 0.59
CA ILE A 81 -4.37 2.70 -0.73
C ILE A 81 -3.20 3.34 -1.47
N VAL A 82 -2.20 2.53 -1.77
CA VAL A 82 -0.96 3.01 -2.35
C VAL A 82 -1.12 3.17 -3.86
N ASN A 83 -0.78 4.34 -4.38
CA ASN A 83 -0.82 4.63 -5.82
C ASN A 83 0.56 4.62 -6.43
N GLN A 84 1.55 5.09 -5.68
CA GLN A 84 2.92 5.15 -6.16
C GLN A 84 3.88 4.83 -5.02
N ILE A 85 5.04 4.31 -5.38
CA ILE A 85 6.09 4.02 -4.42
C ILE A 85 7.38 4.56 -5.00
N HIS A 86 8.18 5.21 -4.16
CA HIS A 86 9.47 5.74 -4.57
C HIS A 86 10.55 5.21 -3.66
N GLU A 87 11.69 4.88 -4.25
CA GLU A 87 12.85 4.49 -3.44
C GLU A 87 13.50 5.73 -2.87
N ILE A 88 14.06 5.58 -1.70
CA ILE A 88 14.75 6.68 -1.04
C ILE A 88 16.18 6.80 -1.56
#